data_c40efdc2e347f508222f2d0274d247fa
#
_entry.id   c40efdc2e347f508222f2d0274d247fa
#
_cell.length_a   1.000
_cell.length_b   1.000
_cell.length_c   1.000
_cell.angle_alpha   90.00
_cell.angle_beta   90.00
_cell.angle_gamma   90.00
#
_symmetry.space_group_name_H-M   'P 1'
#
loop_
_entity.id
_entity.type
_entity.pdbx_description
1 polymer ?
#
loop_
_entity_poly.entity_id
_entity_poly.type
_entity_poly.pdbx_seq_one_letter_code
_entity_poly.pdbx_strand_id
1 'polypeptide(L)'
;MAGMRLPELALRVCVIPLAVASLWEMATNRQADETYGEVSFSDLSGFTYLVGINAVTAAYAVASILLPSFKSFARYDWLILVLDQASAYLLVTSASAAAELLQLARRGDRDVSWGEVCSYYGRFCGRATASLALHAAALACFVVLSLVSGYRVFSRCHLPPHGDDGCSDEPPKHAHEQGRK
;
A
#
# COMPACT_ATOMS: atom_id res chain seq x y z
N MET A 1 -19.17 -19.46 -0.85
CA MET A 1 -18.63 -18.23 -1.45
C MET A 1 -18.80 -16.96 -0.60
N ALA A 2 -19.72 -16.92 0.40
CA ALA A 2 -19.87 -15.80 1.33
C ALA A 2 -18.69 -15.63 2.32
N GLY A 3 -17.99 -16.72 2.67
CA GLY A 3 -16.96 -16.70 3.72
C GLY A 3 -15.65 -15.98 3.37
N MET A 4 -15.33 -15.77 2.08
CA MET A 4 -14.09 -15.09 1.68
C MET A 4 -14.22 -13.56 1.55
N ARG A 5 -15.43 -13.04 1.45
CA ARG A 5 -15.64 -11.57 1.43
C ARG A 5 -15.47 -10.91 2.79
N LEU A 6 -15.77 -11.63 3.87
CA LEU A 6 -15.67 -11.13 5.24
C LEU A 6 -14.24 -10.81 5.66
N PRO A 7 -13.22 -11.69 5.47
CA PRO A 7 -11.84 -11.38 5.83
C PRO A 7 -11.23 -10.25 4.96
N GLU A 8 -11.56 -10.17 3.67
CA GLU A 8 -11.11 -9.06 2.82
C GLU A 8 -11.67 -7.72 3.31
N LEU A 9 -12.97 -7.67 3.62
CA LEU A 9 -13.61 -6.47 4.15
C LEU A 9 -13.00 -6.07 5.50
N ALA A 10 -12.79 -7.04 6.40
CA ALA A 10 -12.17 -6.79 7.69
C ALA A 10 -10.76 -6.20 7.56
N LEU A 11 -9.93 -6.76 6.68
CA LEU A 11 -8.58 -6.24 6.42
C LEU A 11 -8.62 -4.81 5.85
N ARG A 12 -9.51 -4.51 4.89
CA ARG A 12 -9.66 -3.16 4.32
C ARG A 12 -10.10 -2.16 5.38
N VAL A 13 -11.04 -2.54 6.25
CA VAL A 13 -11.49 -1.70 7.38
C VAL A 13 -10.36 -1.47 8.38
N CYS A 14 -9.49 -2.47 8.64
CA CYS A 14 -8.35 -2.32 9.53
C CYS A 14 -7.24 -1.41 8.96
N VAL A 15 -7.03 -1.42 7.65
CA VAL A 15 -6.02 -0.58 6.99
C VAL A 15 -6.34 0.90 7.15
N ILE A 16 -7.60 1.30 7.08
CA ILE A 16 -8.00 2.73 7.13
C ILE A 16 -7.50 3.41 8.41
N PRO A 17 -7.82 2.93 9.64
CA PRO A 17 -7.34 3.57 10.85
C PRO A 17 -5.80 3.51 11.00
N LEU A 18 -5.15 2.44 10.54
CA LEU A 18 -3.69 2.32 10.58
C LEU A 18 -3.02 3.36 9.68
N ALA A 19 -3.48 3.51 8.44
CA ALA A 19 -2.94 4.48 7.50
C ALA A 19 -3.22 5.93 7.96
N VAL A 20 -4.42 6.21 8.45
CA VAL A 20 -4.78 7.53 8.98
C VAL A 20 -3.99 7.87 10.25
N ALA A 21 -3.82 6.92 11.17
CA ALA A 21 -3.03 7.14 12.38
C ALA A 21 -1.54 7.38 12.04
N SER A 22 -0.96 6.58 11.13
CA SER A 22 0.41 6.78 10.65
C SER A 22 0.60 8.16 10.00
N LEU A 23 -0.35 8.54 9.12
CA LEU A 23 -0.36 9.86 8.49
C LEU A 23 -0.44 10.98 9.53
N TRP A 24 -1.35 10.87 10.50
CA TRP A 24 -1.55 11.88 11.53
C TRP A 24 -0.32 12.06 12.40
N GLU A 25 0.27 10.96 12.90
CA GLU A 25 1.48 10.97 13.70
C GLU A 25 2.65 11.64 12.97
N MET A 26 2.82 11.38 11.67
CA MET A 26 3.89 11.98 10.89
C MET A 26 3.58 13.42 10.49
N ALA A 27 2.38 13.73 10.00
CA ALA A 27 2.00 15.06 9.52
C ALA A 27 1.99 16.12 10.65
N THR A 28 1.77 15.69 11.90
CA THR A 28 1.82 16.57 13.07
C THR A 28 3.18 16.56 13.76
N ASN A 29 4.18 15.85 13.19
CA ASN A 29 5.48 15.69 13.80
C ASN A 29 6.35 16.93 13.54
N ARG A 30 6.44 17.79 14.53
CA ARG A 30 7.29 19.00 14.56
C ARG A 30 7.95 19.12 15.92
N GLN A 31 9.18 19.52 15.93
CA GLN A 31 9.92 19.83 17.16
C GLN A 31 10.84 21.01 16.92
N ALA A 32 10.74 22.02 17.79
CA ALA A 32 11.64 23.16 17.82
C ALA A 32 12.63 22.99 18.98
N ASP A 33 13.87 23.36 18.73
CA ASP A 33 14.94 23.47 19.73
C ASP A 33 15.52 24.89 19.67
N GLU A 34 15.77 25.51 20.85
CA GLU A 34 16.26 26.87 20.91
C GLU A 34 17.66 27.05 20.31
N THR A 35 18.45 25.98 20.27
CA THR A 35 19.84 26.00 19.81
C THR A 35 20.00 25.56 18.35
N TYR A 36 19.19 24.61 17.91
CA TYR A 36 19.34 23.95 16.62
C TYR A 36 18.19 24.24 15.61
N GLY A 37 17.16 24.99 16.04
CA GLY A 37 16.05 25.40 15.19
C GLY A 37 14.88 24.42 15.17
N GLU A 38 13.97 24.61 14.20
CA GLU A 38 12.77 23.78 14.04
C GLU A 38 13.01 22.68 12.99
N VAL A 39 12.64 21.45 13.33
CA VAL A 39 12.62 20.30 12.41
C VAL A 39 11.18 19.85 12.23
N SER A 40 10.75 19.75 10.98
CA SER A 40 9.43 19.26 10.60
C SER A 40 9.52 18.07 9.64
N PHE A 41 8.46 17.29 9.55
CA PHE A 41 8.41 16.14 8.61
C PHE A 41 8.59 16.57 7.14
N SER A 42 8.20 17.80 6.78
CA SER A 42 8.29 18.35 5.42
C SER A 42 9.71 18.60 4.96
N ASP A 43 10.66 18.74 5.90
CA ASP A 43 12.07 18.98 5.57
C ASP A 43 12.77 17.72 5.07
N LEU A 44 12.13 16.54 5.29
CA LEU A 44 12.63 15.24 4.90
C LEU A 44 11.72 14.59 3.87
N SER A 45 12.19 14.51 2.64
CA SER A 45 11.42 14.01 1.50
C SER A 45 10.83 12.60 1.69
N GLY A 46 11.54 11.70 2.37
CA GLY A 46 11.03 10.35 2.67
C GLY A 46 9.86 10.33 3.63
N PHE A 47 9.79 11.24 4.60
CA PHE A 47 8.64 11.37 5.50
C PHE A 47 7.43 12.01 4.78
N THR A 48 7.68 12.97 3.91
CA THR A 48 6.64 13.54 3.04
C THR A 48 6.06 12.48 2.11
N TYR A 49 6.92 11.64 1.54
CA TYR A 49 6.52 10.50 0.70
C TYR A 49 5.65 9.51 1.49
N LEU A 50 6.06 9.13 2.71
CA LEU A 50 5.29 8.25 3.59
C LEU A 50 3.89 8.83 3.89
N VAL A 51 3.78 10.12 4.19
CA VAL A 51 2.50 10.81 4.43
C VAL A 51 1.62 10.74 3.17
N GLY A 52 2.17 11.04 2.00
CA GLY A 52 1.46 10.98 0.72
C GLY A 52 0.93 9.57 0.41
N ILE A 53 1.76 8.55 0.58
CA ILE A 53 1.34 7.16 0.33
C ILE A 53 0.27 6.70 1.33
N ASN A 54 0.37 7.07 2.62
CA ASN A 54 -0.70 6.75 3.58
C ASN A 54 -2.04 7.40 3.20
N ALA A 55 -2.03 8.64 2.71
CA ALA A 55 -3.23 9.33 2.24
C ALA A 55 -3.87 8.61 1.04
N VAL A 56 -3.06 8.26 0.04
CA VAL A 56 -3.52 7.52 -1.15
C VAL A 56 -4.06 6.15 -0.76
N THR A 57 -3.37 5.43 0.12
CA THR A 57 -3.75 4.11 0.61
C THR A 57 -5.06 4.14 1.38
N ALA A 58 -5.26 5.12 2.26
CA ALA A 58 -6.51 5.30 3.00
C ALA A 58 -7.67 5.60 2.04
N ALA A 59 -7.47 6.51 1.07
CA ALA A 59 -8.46 6.83 0.06
C ALA A 59 -8.83 5.61 -0.81
N TYR A 60 -7.84 4.85 -1.24
CA TYR A 60 -8.05 3.61 -1.99
C TYR A 60 -8.81 2.56 -1.18
N ALA A 61 -8.46 2.36 0.10
CA ALA A 61 -9.16 1.41 0.97
C ALA A 61 -10.63 1.78 1.14
N VAL A 62 -10.96 3.06 1.35
CA VAL A 62 -12.34 3.56 1.40
C VAL A 62 -13.04 3.35 0.05
N ALA A 63 -12.42 3.75 -1.06
CA ALA A 63 -13.00 3.59 -2.39
C ALA A 63 -13.29 2.12 -2.70
N SER A 64 -12.38 1.20 -2.37
CA SER A 64 -12.54 -0.23 -2.61
C SER A 64 -13.65 -0.89 -1.79
N ILE A 65 -14.08 -0.28 -0.67
CA ILE A 65 -15.25 -0.72 0.12
C ILE A 65 -16.54 -0.18 -0.51
N LEU A 66 -16.54 1.05 -0.99
CA LEU A 66 -17.73 1.71 -1.52
C LEU A 66 -18.11 1.28 -2.95
N LEU A 67 -17.09 1.09 -3.82
CA LEU A 67 -17.27 0.77 -5.24
C LEU A 67 -18.03 -0.55 -5.51
N PRO A 68 -17.83 -1.67 -4.77
CA PRO A 68 -18.58 -2.91 -4.98
C PRO A 68 -20.08 -2.80 -4.72
N SER A 69 -20.55 -1.75 -4.06
CA SER A 69 -21.98 -1.46 -3.88
C SER A 69 -22.68 -1.08 -5.18
N PHE A 70 -21.95 -0.65 -6.21
CA PHE A 70 -22.47 -0.41 -7.56
C PHE A 70 -22.38 -1.70 -8.37
N LYS A 71 -23.51 -2.31 -8.69
CA LYS A 71 -23.69 -3.61 -9.38
C LYS A 71 -22.93 -3.78 -10.71
N SER A 72 -22.36 -2.72 -11.25
CA SER A 72 -21.61 -2.72 -12.53
C SER A 72 -20.16 -3.16 -12.39
N PHE A 73 -19.61 -3.28 -11.19
CA PHE A 73 -18.17 -3.49 -10.95
C PHE A 73 -17.73 -4.95 -10.80
N ALA A 74 -18.65 -5.92 -10.90
CA ALA A 74 -18.30 -7.35 -10.82
C ALA A 74 -17.33 -7.84 -11.92
N ARG A 75 -17.13 -7.02 -12.98
CA ARG A 75 -16.22 -7.29 -14.10
C ARG A 75 -14.76 -6.88 -13.84
N TYR A 76 -14.48 -6.20 -12.69
CA TYR A 76 -13.19 -5.58 -12.41
C TYR A 76 -12.38 -6.25 -11.28
N ASP A 77 -12.65 -7.53 -10.98
CA ASP A 77 -11.89 -8.29 -9.97
C ASP A 77 -10.38 -8.25 -10.25
N TRP A 78 -9.99 -8.28 -11.54
CA TRP A 78 -8.59 -8.16 -11.95
C TRP A 78 -7.99 -6.77 -11.66
N LEU A 79 -8.77 -5.70 -11.89
CA LEU A 79 -8.31 -4.33 -11.60
C LEU A 79 -8.09 -4.12 -10.10
N ILE A 80 -8.96 -4.66 -9.26
CA ILE A 80 -8.80 -4.60 -7.80
C ILE A 80 -7.52 -5.33 -7.38
N LEU A 81 -7.23 -6.50 -7.95
CA LEU A 81 -5.99 -7.22 -7.68
C LEU A 81 -4.75 -6.39 -8.05
N VAL A 82 -4.74 -5.77 -9.24
CA VAL A 82 -3.61 -4.94 -9.68
C VAL A 82 -3.44 -3.72 -8.77
N LEU A 83 -4.53 -3.07 -8.36
CA LEU A 83 -4.48 -1.92 -7.47
C LEU A 83 -4.04 -2.30 -6.05
N ASP A 84 -4.47 -3.46 -5.53
CA ASP A 84 -3.99 -3.99 -4.26
C ASP A 84 -2.47 -4.25 -4.31
N GLN A 85 -1.99 -4.84 -5.40
CA GLN A 85 -0.57 -5.11 -5.61
C GLN A 85 0.24 -3.81 -5.75
N ALA A 86 -0.24 -2.85 -6.53
CA ALA A 86 0.41 -1.55 -6.68
C ALA A 86 0.48 -0.80 -5.34
N SER A 87 -0.60 -0.84 -4.55
CA SER A 87 -0.63 -0.24 -3.22
C SER A 87 0.38 -0.89 -2.26
N ALA A 88 0.52 -2.23 -2.30
CA ALA A 88 1.52 -2.93 -1.51
C ALA A 88 2.95 -2.50 -1.89
N TYR A 89 3.27 -2.37 -3.19
CA TYR A 89 4.59 -1.88 -3.63
C TYR A 89 4.86 -0.43 -3.20
N LEU A 90 3.88 0.46 -3.31
CA LEU A 90 4.02 1.84 -2.86
C LEU A 90 4.24 1.93 -1.35
N LEU A 91 3.57 1.09 -0.57
CA LEU A 91 3.78 1.00 0.87
C LEU A 91 5.19 0.49 1.22
N VAL A 92 5.70 -0.53 0.51
CA VAL A 92 7.06 -1.04 0.74
C VAL A 92 8.09 0.04 0.44
N THR A 93 8.00 0.73 -0.70
CA THR A 93 8.97 1.75 -1.10
C THR A 93 8.97 2.95 -0.15
N SER A 94 7.80 3.38 0.31
CA SER A 94 7.72 4.48 1.29
C SER A 94 8.21 4.07 2.68
N ALA A 95 7.96 2.81 3.10
CA ALA A 95 8.51 2.27 4.34
C ALA A 95 10.04 2.23 4.32
N SER A 96 10.63 1.76 3.22
CA SER A 96 12.08 1.70 3.05
C SER A 96 12.71 3.10 3.11
N ALA A 97 12.16 4.07 2.36
CA ALA A 97 12.67 5.44 2.36
C ALA A 97 12.60 6.10 3.75
N ALA A 98 11.48 5.92 4.46
CA ALA A 98 11.32 6.46 5.81
C ALA A 98 12.21 5.74 6.84
N ALA A 99 12.41 4.43 6.70
CA ALA A 99 13.27 3.64 7.58
C ALA A 99 14.74 4.04 7.44
N GLU A 100 15.23 4.25 6.22
CA GLU A 100 16.60 4.73 5.96
C GLU A 100 16.83 6.10 6.60
N LEU A 101 15.91 7.06 6.39
CA LEU A 101 16.00 8.37 7.01
C LEU A 101 16.01 8.31 8.53
N LEU A 102 15.15 7.48 9.12
CA LEU A 102 15.09 7.30 10.56
C LEU A 102 16.37 6.65 11.10
N GLN A 103 16.94 5.70 10.37
CA GLN A 103 18.19 5.06 10.74
C GLN A 103 19.36 6.05 10.67
N LEU A 104 19.41 6.87 9.61
CA LEU A 104 20.39 7.92 9.45
C LEU A 104 20.28 8.98 10.57
N ALA A 105 19.04 9.40 10.90
CA ALA A 105 18.79 10.34 12.00
C ALA A 105 19.21 9.79 13.37
N ARG A 106 19.14 8.47 13.59
CA ARG A 106 19.52 7.81 14.84
C ARG A 106 21.02 7.57 14.99
N ARG A 107 21.70 7.16 13.92
CA ARG A 107 23.10 6.75 13.97
C ARG A 107 24.08 7.82 13.49
N GLY A 108 23.55 8.86 12.82
CA GLY A 108 24.39 9.77 12.06
C GLY A 108 25.11 9.06 10.89
N ASP A 109 25.88 9.80 10.18
CA ASP A 109 26.79 9.27 9.15
C ASP A 109 28.14 9.98 9.30
N ARG A 110 29.16 9.20 9.66
CA ARG A 110 30.52 9.72 9.89
C ARG A 110 31.23 10.10 8.59
N ASP A 111 30.87 9.46 7.48
CA ASP A 111 31.50 9.68 6.18
C ASP A 111 31.09 11.03 5.57
N VAL A 112 29.86 11.49 5.88
CA VAL A 112 29.34 12.80 5.45
C VAL A 112 29.21 13.80 6.57
N SER A 113 29.82 13.56 7.74
CA SER A 113 29.79 14.43 8.91
C SER A 113 28.37 14.79 9.42
N TRP A 114 27.44 13.90 9.25
CA TRP A 114 26.06 14.05 9.74
C TRP A 114 25.96 13.55 11.18
N GLY A 115 25.64 14.47 12.12
CA GLY A 115 25.47 14.15 13.52
C GLY A 115 24.17 13.36 13.79
N GLU A 116 24.10 12.74 14.96
CA GLU A 116 22.91 12.02 15.44
C GLU A 116 21.78 13.02 15.76
N VAL A 117 20.85 13.22 14.84
CA VAL A 117 19.72 14.16 15.01
C VAL A 117 18.81 13.72 16.16
N CYS A 118 18.62 12.42 16.35
CA CYS A 118 17.72 11.89 17.37
C CYS A 118 18.23 12.09 18.80
N SER A 119 19.51 12.41 19.04
CA SER A 119 20.03 12.76 20.35
C SER A 119 19.50 14.13 20.83
N TYR A 120 19.24 15.03 19.89
CA TYR A 120 18.70 16.37 20.16
C TYR A 120 17.17 16.41 20.00
N TYR A 121 16.62 15.66 19.05
CA TYR A 121 15.19 15.63 18.70
C TYR A 121 14.54 14.28 19.02
N GLY A 122 14.72 13.78 20.24
CA GLY A 122 14.23 12.45 20.66
C GLY A 122 12.72 12.27 20.52
N ARG A 123 11.93 13.33 20.75
CA ARG A 123 10.47 13.30 20.62
C ARG A 123 10.04 13.18 19.15
N PHE A 124 10.70 13.89 18.25
CA PHE A 124 10.49 13.79 16.81
C PHE A 124 10.76 12.36 16.31
N CYS A 125 11.90 11.79 16.67
CA CYS A 125 12.28 10.43 16.30
C CYS A 125 11.36 9.36 16.91
N GLY A 126 10.85 9.58 18.11
CA GLY A 126 9.85 8.70 18.75
C GLY A 126 8.56 8.62 17.94
N ARG A 127 8.02 9.79 17.55
CA ARG A 127 6.79 9.86 16.72
C ARG A 127 7.01 9.31 15.31
N ALA A 128 8.14 9.58 14.69
CA ALA A 128 8.50 9.01 13.40
C ALA A 128 8.57 7.48 13.45
N THR A 129 9.10 6.92 14.56
CA THR A 129 9.13 5.46 14.77
C THR A 129 7.72 4.88 14.92
N ALA A 130 6.85 5.53 15.70
CA ALA A 130 5.47 5.10 15.88
C ALA A 130 4.70 5.13 14.56
N SER A 131 4.84 6.22 13.79
CA SER A 131 4.25 6.33 12.46
C SER A 131 4.72 5.22 11.52
N LEU A 132 6.03 4.94 11.48
CA LEU A 132 6.59 3.87 10.65
C LEU A 132 6.10 2.48 11.08
N ALA A 133 5.92 2.23 12.38
CA ALA A 133 5.37 0.98 12.88
C ALA A 133 3.89 0.78 12.44
N LEU A 134 3.07 1.84 12.53
CA LEU A 134 1.69 1.81 12.05
C LEU A 134 1.62 1.59 10.53
N HIS A 135 2.52 2.24 9.79
CA HIS A 135 2.66 2.05 8.34
C HIS A 135 3.04 0.60 7.99
N ALA A 136 3.98 0.00 8.73
CA ALA A 136 4.36 -1.41 8.55
C ALA A 136 3.20 -2.37 8.84
N ALA A 137 2.36 -2.07 9.85
CA ALA A 137 1.15 -2.84 10.11
C ALA A 137 0.13 -2.73 8.96
N ALA A 138 -0.07 -1.53 8.40
CA ALA A 138 -0.91 -1.34 7.21
C ALA A 138 -0.37 -2.11 6.00
N LEU A 139 0.95 -2.08 5.78
CA LEU A 139 1.62 -2.86 4.74
C LEU A 139 1.37 -4.36 4.91
N ALA A 140 1.51 -4.91 6.11
CA ALA A 140 1.23 -6.32 6.37
C ALA A 140 -0.21 -6.70 6.01
N CYS A 141 -1.19 -5.86 6.34
CA CYS A 141 -2.59 -6.05 5.93
C CYS A 141 -2.75 -6.06 4.41
N PHE A 142 -2.06 -5.16 3.68
CA PHE A 142 -2.12 -5.14 2.21
C PHE A 142 -1.44 -6.34 1.56
N VAL A 143 -0.35 -6.84 2.11
CA VAL A 143 0.29 -8.08 1.63
C VAL A 143 -0.68 -9.26 1.76
N VAL A 144 -1.35 -9.40 2.91
CA VAL A 144 -2.35 -10.45 3.11
C VAL A 144 -3.54 -10.26 2.15
N LEU A 145 -4.03 -9.03 1.96
CA LEU A 145 -5.07 -8.71 0.98
C LEU A 145 -4.68 -9.13 -0.44
N SER A 146 -3.46 -8.78 -0.86
CA SER A 146 -2.93 -9.13 -2.18
C SER A 146 -2.88 -10.65 -2.39
N LEU A 147 -2.45 -11.40 -1.37
CA LEU A 147 -2.42 -12.87 -1.43
C LEU A 147 -3.83 -13.46 -1.51
N VAL A 148 -4.78 -12.98 -0.70
CA VAL A 148 -6.17 -13.46 -0.71
C VAL A 148 -6.86 -13.13 -2.04
N SER A 149 -6.68 -11.91 -2.55
CA SER A 149 -7.22 -11.49 -3.85
C SER A 149 -6.62 -12.28 -5.00
N GLY A 150 -5.30 -12.51 -4.98
CA GLY A 150 -4.59 -13.33 -5.97
C GLY A 150 -5.11 -14.78 -5.97
N TYR A 151 -5.17 -15.42 -4.82
CA TYR A 151 -5.70 -16.79 -4.71
C TYR A 151 -7.12 -16.89 -5.27
N ARG A 152 -7.99 -15.91 -5.03
CA ARG A 152 -9.36 -15.90 -5.52
C ARG A 152 -9.43 -15.79 -7.05
N VAL A 153 -8.64 -14.93 -7.67
CA VAL A 153 -8.61 -14.77 -9.13
C VAL A 153 -8.12 -16.04 -9.78
N PHE A 154 -7.01 -16.61 -9.31
CA PHE A 154 -6.45 -17.84 -9.86
C PHE A 154 -7.35 -19.07 -9.64
N SER A 155 -8.02 -19.17 -8.48
CA SER A 155 -8.94 -20.28 -8.21
C SER A 155 -10.17 -20.26 -9.12
N ARG A 156 -10.61 -19.10 -9.60
CA ARG A 156 -11.71 -19.01 -10.58
C ARG A 156 -11.29 -19.46 -11.99
N CYS A 157 -10.03 -19.25 -12.37
CA CYS A 157 -9.51 -19.69 -13.66
C CYS A 157 -9.24 -21.21 -13.72
N HIS A 158 -9.08 -21.88 -12.57
CA HIS A 158 -8.83 -23.34 -12.51
C HIS A 158 -10.08 -24.22 -12.44
N LEU A 159 -11.29 -23.65 -12.26
CA LEU A 159 -12.53 -24.42 -12.30
C LEU A 159 -12.91 -24.65 -13.77
N PRO A 160 -13.20 -25.91 -14.20
CA PRO A 160 -13.63 -26.19 -15.56
C PRO A 160 -14.93 -25.42 -15.87
N PRO A 161 -15.10 -24.96 -17.12
CA PRO A 161 -16.20 -24.08 -17.48
C PRO A 161 -17.52 -24.85 -17.39
N HIS A 162 -18.30 -24.56 -16.36
CA HIS A 162 -19.73 -24.86 -16.38
C HIS A 162 -20.43 -23.51 -16.63
N GLY A 163 -20.65 -23.22 -17.92
CA GLY A 163 -21.52 -22.17 -18.44
C GLY A 163 -20.99 -20.73 -18.26
N ASP A 164 -20.64 -20.12 -19.40
CA ASP A 164 -20.57 -18.68 -19.70
C ASP A 164 -19.89 -17.75 -18.67
N ASP A 165 -18.75 -17.31 -19.10
CA ASP A 165 -18.10 -16.02 -19.07
C ASP A 165 -16.57 -16.14 -18.86
N GLY A 166 -15.84 -16.23 -19.95
CA GLY A 166 -14.71 -15.43 -20.32
C GLY A 166 -13.38 -15.55 -19.59
N CYS A 167 -12.66 -16.68 -19.72
CA CYS A 167 -11.21 -16.64 -19.92
C CYS A 167 -10.96 -17.15 -21.36
N SER A 168 -11.12 -16.28 -22.33
CA SER A 168 -10.83 -16.57 -23.74
C SER A 168 -9.43 -16.09 -24.06
N ASP A 169 -8.42 -16.91 -23.76
CA ASP A 169 -7.19 -16.94 -24.55
C ASP A 169 -7.39 -17.90 -25.70
N GLU A 170 -8.17 -17.48 -26.69
CA GLU A 170 -8.22 -18.16 -27.98
C GLU A 170 -7.27 -17.42 -28.94
N PRO A 171 -6.16 -18.07 -29.36
CA PRO A 171 -5.31 -17.49 -30.39
C PRO A 171 -6.10 -17.46 -31.72
N PRO A 172 -5.89 -16.44 -32.57
CA PRO A 172 -6.63 -16.29 -33.81
C PRO A 172 -6.41 -17.50 -34.72
N LYS A 173 -7.47 -18.23 -35.00
CA LYS A 173 -7.48 -19.31 -36.03
C LYS A 173 -7.24 -18.64 -37.37
N HIS A 174 -6.03 -18.79 -37.90
CA HIS A 174 -5.76 -18.56 -39.32
C HIS A 174 -6.68 -19.45 -40.13
N ALA A 175 -7.62 -18.83 -40.81
CA ALA A 175 -8.43 -19.46 -41.82
C ALA A 175 -7.52 -19.97 -42.96
N HIS A 176 -7.30 -21.26 -43.00
CA HIS A 176 -6.80 -21.95 -44.17
C HIS A 176 -7.99 -22.19 -45.11
N GLU A 177 -8.26 -21.17 -45.92
CA GLU A 177 -9.11 -21.33 -47.07
C GLU A 177 -8.28 -22.01 -48.17
N GLN A 178 -8.43 -23.32 -48.26
CA GLN A 178 -7.93 -24.11 -49.40
C GLN A 178 -9.06 -24.33 -50.36
N GLY A 179 -8.93 -23.73 -51.55
CA GLY A 179 -9.85 -23.84 -52.65
C GLY A 179 -10.04 -25.27 -53.15
N ARG A 180 -11.25 -25.53 -53.61
CA ARG A 180 -11.51 -26.60 -54.56
C ARG A 180 -12.60 -26.19 -55.52
N LYS A 181 -12.16 -26.01 -56.77
CA LYS A 181 -12.88 -26.06 -58.04
C LYS A 181 -14.29 -25.47 -58.12
#